data_5e6b05942dc6c911c4cb29db6a7fa49b
#
_entry.id   5e6b05942dc6c911c4cb29db6a7fa49b
#
_cell.length_a   1.000
_cell.length_b   1.000
_cell.length_c   1.000
_cell.angle_alpha   90.00
_cell.angle_beta   90.00
_cell.angle_gamma   90.00
#
_symmetry.space_group_name_H-M   'P 1'
#
loop_
_entity.id
_entity.type
_entity.pdbx_description
1 polymer ?
#
loop_
_entity_poly.entity_id
_entity_poly.type
_entity_poly.pdbx_seq_one_letter_code
_entity_poly.pdbx_strand_id
1 'polypeptide(L)'
;MYIKKFIFLLLFLEIILPFFAIEEFVDLDLIKNETSPRFLKEGFLFTLAPDTGRVIFLKTNIDNWEKSYYFKKSLYGVYYLFLPYDYKTKTVYYKINIDGFWDRDPNNDNYIEDKYGVKISVIQIPDDVLYFQKMPIIEDINNRIKKVKFKYYNPEANEVNLICSLDNWSPFTNSMTKNEEGFWEIELNFSKGKYFYYFLVDWRKVVDMKNPYKVYDPEKGEVSMFIIE
;
A
#
# COMPACT_ATOMS: atom_id res chain seq x y z
N MET A 1 -47.00 5.43 44.41
CA MET A 1 -46.08 4.37 44.00
C MET A 1 -45.37 4.86 42.74
N TYR A 2 -44.18 5.47 42.88
CA TYR A 2 -43.45 6.10 41.76
C TYR A 2 -42.48 5.07 41.14
N ILE A 3 -42.67 4.73 39.88
CA ILE A 3 -41.75 3.88 39.10
C ILE A 3 -40.69 4.78 38.52
N LYS A 4 -39.45 4.71 39.05
CA LYS A 4 -38.26 5.34 38.45
C LYS A 4 -37.86 4.59 37.20
N LYS A 5 -38.01 5.21 36.02
CA LYS A 5 -37.42 4.73 34.77
C LYS A 5 -35.91 5.00 34.80
N PHE A 6 -35.11 3.94 34.85
CA PHE A 6 -33.67 4.00 34.62
C PHE A 6 -33.46 4.05 33.09
N ILE A 7 -32.98 5.19 32.60
CA ILE A 7 -32.50 5.32 31.22
C ILE A 7 -31.02 4.91 31.24
N PHE A 8 -30.74 3.76 30.66
CA PHE A 8 -29.37 3.30 30.40
C PHE A 8 -28.89 3.99 29.13
N LEU A 9 -28.04 5.02 29.28
CA LEU A 9 -27.37 5.70 28.17
C LEU A 9 -26.16 4.84 27.76
N LEU A 10 -26.33 4.02 26.71
CA LEU A 10 -25.22 3.32 26.06
C LEU A 10 -24.39 4.35 25.26
N LEU A 11 -23.28 4.77 25.85
CA LEU A 11 -22.23 5.49 25.14
C LEU A 11 -21.53 4.50 24.19
N PHE A 12 -21.91 4.54 22.93
CA PHE A 12 -21.09 3.97 21.85
C PHE A 12 -19.85 4.83 21.71
N LEU A 13 -18.73 4.34 22.25
CA LEU A 13 -17.41 4.87 21.94
C LEU A 13 -17.06 4.36 20.53
N GLU A 14 -17.38 5.13 19.50
CA GLU A 14 -16.84 4.89 18.17
C GLU A 14 -15.33 5.13 18.21
N ILE A 15 -14.56 4.07 18.32
CA ILE A 15 -13.11 4.12 18.06
C ILE A 15 -12.97 4.35 16.56
N ILE A 16 -12.86 5.61 16.16
CA ILE A 16 -12.44 5.99 14.82
C ILE A 16 -10.96 5.62 14.73
N LEU A 17 -10.66 4.40 14.31
CA LEU A 17 -9.33 4.07 13.81
C LEU A 17 -9.09 4.94 12.58
N PRO A 18 -7.96 5.64 12.49
CA PRO A 18 -7.64 6.38 11.28
C PRO A 18 -7.42 5.36 10.15
N PHE A 19 -8.46 5.15 9.37
CA PHE A 19 -8.36 4.42 8.13
C PHE A 19 -7.59 5.34 7.17
N PHE A 20 -6.30 5.10 6.98
CA PHE A 20 -5.54 5.73 5.91
C PHE A 20 -6.05 5.17 4.59
N ALA A 21 -7.11 5.78 4.06
CA ALA A 21 -7.59 5.45 2.74
C ALA A 21 -6.51 5.86 1.73
N ILE A 22 -5.94 4.88 1.04
CA ILE A 22 -5.09 5.17 -0.12
C ILE A 22 -6.00 5.73 -1.20
N GLU A 23 -5.77 6.97 -1.57
CA GLU A 23 -6.46 7.59 -2.69
C GLU A 23 -6.07 6.86 -3.99
N GLU A 24 -7.05 6.33 -4.71
CA GLU A 24 -6.81 5.62 -5.97
C GLU A 24 -6.42 6.56 -7.12
N PHE A 25 -6.87 7.80 -7.07
CA PHE A 25 -6.62 8.79 -8.12
C PHE A 25 -6.51 10.20 -7.53
N VAL A 26 -5.43 10.90 -7.89
CA VAL A 26 -5.23 12.33 -7.60
C VAL A 26 -4.94 13.04 -8.90
N ASP A 27 -5.74 14.04 -9.23
CA ASP A 27 -5.41 14.95 -10.32
C ASP A 27 -4.31 15.90 -9.83
N LEU A 28 -3.07 15.60 -10.22
CA LEU A 28 -1.88 16.30 -9.78
C LEU A 28 -1.87 17.78 -10.17
N ASP A 29 -2.52 18.14 -11.28
CA ASP A 29 -2.58 19.52 -11.74
C ASP A 29 -3.61 20.36 -10.96
N LEU A 30 -4.52 19.72 -10.24
CA LEU A 30 -5.55 20.38 -9.42
C LEU A 30 -5.21 20.49 -7.93
N ILE A 31 -3.99 20.16 -7.51
CA ILE A 31 -3.55 20.28 -6.12
C ILE A 31 -3.53 21.76 -5.70
N LYS A 32 -4.32 22.10 -4.67
CA LYS A 32 -4.50 23.47 -4.18
C LYS A 32 -3.68 23.82 -2.96
N ASN A 33 -3.37 22.83 -2.13
CA ASN A 33 -2.66 23.01 -0.88
C ASN A 33 -1.54 22.00 -0.73
N GLU A 34 -0.47 22.41 -0.06
CA GLU A 34 0.56 21.50 0.41
C GLU A 34 0.05 20.64 1.57
N THR A 35 0.59 19.46 1.69
CA THR A 35 0.28 18.49 2.75
C THR A 35 1.53 17.70 3.12
N SER A 36 1.51 17.03 4.26
CA SER A 36 2.49 15.97 4.55
C SER A 36 2.50 14.93 3.44
N PRO A 37 3.61 14.20 3.25
CA PRO A 37 3.69 13.16 2.25
C PRO A 37 2.53 12.17 2.33
N ARG A 38 1.88 11.90 1.20
CA ARG A 38 0.73 11.00 1.11
C ARG A 38 1.09 9.71 0.41
N PHE A 39 0.49 8.62 0.87
CA PHE A 39 0.57 7.32 0.23
C PHE A 39 -0.50 7.24 -0.86
N LEU A 40 -0.07 6.97 -2.09
CA LEU A 40 -0.95 6.66 -3.22
C LEU A 40 -0.73 5.20 -3.62
N LYS A 41 -1.65 4.63 -4.39
CA LYS A 41 -1.62 3.22 -4.82
C LYS A 41 -0.28 2.79 -5.43
N GLU A 42 0.39 3.68 -6.14
CA GLU A 42 1.61 3.37 -6.89
C GLU A 42 2.83 4.19 -6.45
N GLY A 43 2.78 4.82 -5.27
CA GLY A 43 3.91 5.62 -4.79
C GLY A 43 3.56 6.71 -3.78
N PHE A 44 4.46 7.66 -3.66
CA PHE A 44 4.33 8.80 -2.76
C PHE A 44 3.99 10.07 -3.51
N LEU A 45 3.13 10.89 -2.92
CA LEU A 45 2.92 12.27 -3.34
C LEU A 45 3.50 13.22 -2.30
N PHE A 46 4.44 14.04 -2.74
CA PHE A 46 5.04 15.14 -1.99
C PHE A 46 4.49 16.45 -2.51
N THR A 47 4.26 17.41 -1.63
CA THR A 47 3.80 18.75 -2.00
C THR A 47 4.52 19.82 -1.21
N LEU A 48 4.74 21.00 -1.80
CA LEU A 48 5.38 22.15 -1.17
C LEU A 48 4.65 23.44 -1.54
N ALA A 49 4.76 24.44 -0.70
CA ALA A 49 4.15 25.74 -0.92
C ALA A 49 4.58 26.42 -2.24
N PRO A 50 3.76 27.28 -2.83
CA PRO A 50 4.02 27.90 -4.14
C PRO A 50 5.31 28.73 -4.23
N ASP A 51 5.75 29.29 -3.11
CA ASP A 51 6.89 30.21 -2.96
C ASP A 51 8.14 29.54 -2.36
N THR A 52 8.15 28.21 -2.22
CA THR A 52 9.25 27.47 -1.59
C THR A 52 10.60 27.70 -2.27
N GLY A 53 10.67 27.83 -3.61
CA GLY A 53 11.91 28.04 -4.35
C GLY A 53 11.70 28.04 -5.87
N ARG A 54 12.78 28.01 -6.63
CA ARG A 54 12.75 28.00 -8.11
C ARG A 54 13.10 26.62 -8.68
N VAL A 55 14.13 25.99 -8.11
CA VAL A 55 14.59 24.66 -8.51
C VAL A 55 14.50 23.76 -7.30
N ILE A 56 13.57 22.82 -7.36
CA ILE A 56 13.31 21.93 -6.22
C ILE A 56 13.38 20.50 -6.71
N PHE A 57 14.15 19.67 -6.01
CA PHE A 57 14.20 18.23 -6.24
C PHE A 57 14.43 17.45 -4.96
N LEU A 58 14.04 16.19 -4.98
CA LEU A 58 14.16 15.23 -3.90
C LEU A 58 15.20 14.18 -4.27
N LYS A 59 15.98 13.73 -3.28
CA LYS A 59 16.75 12.49 -3.32
C LYS A 59 16.34 11.56 -2.21
N THR A 60 16.48 10.25 -2.42
CA THR A 60 15.98 9.23 -1.50
C THR A 60 16.87 7.99 -1.49
N ASN A 61 16.77 7.19 -0.43
CA ASN A 61 17.45 5.90 -0.31
C ASN A 61 16.84 4.79 -1.18
N ILE A 62 15.68 5.01 -1.80
CA ILE A 62 15.02 4.04 -2.68
C ILE A 62 15.93 3.62 -3.84
N ASP A 63 16.71 4.56 -4.36
CA ASP A 63 17.66 4.36 -5.45
C ASP A 63 19.11 4.65 -5.01
N ASN A 64 19.43 4.47 -3.74
CA ASN A 64 20.74 4.77 -3.16
C ASN A 64 21.19 6.23 -3.34
N TRP A 65 20.24 7.18 -3.36
CA TRP A 65 20.49 8.62 -3.51
C TRP A 65 21.04 9.04 -4.88
N GLU A 66 20.95 8.20 -5.89
CA GLU A 66 21.53 8.45 -7.21
C GLU A 66 20.70 9.46 -8.01
N LYS A 67 19.38 9.26 -8.09
CA LYS A 67 18.51 10.09 -8.92
C LYS A 67 18.08 11.37 -8.21
N SER A 68 17.80 12.40 -9.01
CA SER A 68 17.14 13.63 -8.57
C SER A 68 15.75 13.68 -9.14
N TYR A 69 14.75 13.76 -8.27
CA TYR A 69 13.33 13.80 -8.63
C TYR A 69 12.82 15.23 -8.51
N TYR A 70 12.52 15.85 -9.64
CA TYR A 70 12.15 17.26 -9.72
C TYR A 70 10.65 17.47 -9.47
N PHE A 71 10.35 18.50 -8.67
CA PHE A 71 8.98 18.94 -8.45
C PHE A 71 8.43 19.68 -9.66
N LYS A 72 7.13 19.53 -9.91
CA LYS A 72 6.34 20.29 -10.88
C LYS A 72 5.41 21.25 -10.14
N LYS A 73 4.79 22.18 -10.85
CA LYS A 73 3.75 23.07 -10.30
C LYS A 73 2.38 22.67 -10.79
N SER A 74 1.41 22.66 -9.87
CA SER A 74 -0.01 22.57 -10.20
C SER A 74 -0.53 23.87 -10.81
N LEU A 75 -1.78 23.89 -11.27
CA LEU A 75 -2.45 25.10 -11.73
C LEU A 75 -2.59 26.18 -10.65
N TYR A 76 -2.51 25.81 -9.39
CA TYR A 76 -2.58 26.71 -8.24
C TYR A 76 -1.19 27.11 -7.70
N GLY A 77 -0.13 26.72 -8.41
CA GLY A 77 1.25 27.05 -8.07
C GLY A 77 1.90 26.17 -7.00
N VAL A 78 1.16 25.25 -6.39
CA VAL A 78 1.69 24.29 -5.41
C VAL A 78 2.68 23.35 -6.10
N TYR A 79 3.86 23.21 -5.52
CA TYR A 79 4.82 22.22 -6.02
C TYR A 79 4.38 20.81 -5.65
N TYR A 80 4.47 19.89 -6.58
CA TYR A 80 4.19 18.48 -6.36
C TYR A 80 5.24 17.57 -7.02
N LEU A 81 5.43 16.42 -6.41
CA LEU A 81 6.23 15.33 -6.94
C LEU A 81 5.49 14.02 -6.65
N PHE A 82 5.12 13.29 -7.69
CA PHE A 82 4.75 11.89 -7.56
C PHE A 82 5.99 11.03 -7.77
N LEU A 83 6.35 10.26 -6.74
CA LEU A 83 7.46 9.32 -6.74
C LEU A 83 6.90 7.90 -6.80
N PRO A 84 6.97 7.22 -7.97
CA PRO A 84 6.55 5.83 -8.06
C PRO A 84 7.38 4.95 -7.12
N TYR A 85 6.68 4.08 -6.37
CA TYR A 85 7.31 3.18 -5.43
C TYR A 85 6.46 1.95 -5.20
N ASP A 86 7.07 0.80 -5.13
CA ASP A 86 6.41 -0.50 -4.95
C ASP A 86 6.38 -0.98 -3.50
N TYR A 87 6.63 -0.08 -2.55
CA TYR A 87 6.54 -0.31 -1.11
C TYR A 87 7.32 -1.54 -0.59
N LYS A 88 8.56 -1.73 -1.09
CA LYS A 88 9.42 -2.87 -0.69
C LYS A 88 9.99 -2.77 0.71
N THR A 89 10.09 -1.58 1.28
CA THR A 89 10.67 -1.35 2.62
C THR A 89 9.71 -0.60 3.51
N LYS A 90 9.81 -0.83 4.83
CA LYS A 90 8.99 -0.12 5.84
C LYS A 90 9.42 1.33 6.05
N THR A 91 10.65 1.68 5.67
CA THR A 91 11.20 3.00 5.95
C THR A 91 11.84 3.60 4.71
N VAL A 92 11.45 4.80 4.37
CA VAL A 92 12.05 5.59 3.30
C VAL A 92 12.67 6.84 3.89
N TYR A 93 13.94 7.07 3.54
CA TYR A 93 14.70 8.27 3.89
C TYR A 93 14.80 9.17 2.66
N TYR A 94 14.59 10.47 2.83
CA TYR A 94 14.71 11.43 1.75
C TYR A 94 15.08 12.82 2.27
N LYS A 95 15.59 13.64 1.39
CA LYS A 95 15.87 15.06 1.60
C LYS A 95 15.54 15.87 0.36
N ILE A 96 15.23 17.14 0.56
CA ILE A 96 14.86 18.06 -0.50
C ILE A 96 15.99 19.05 -0.70
N ASN A 97 16.30 19.32 -1.97
CA ASN A 97 17.14 20.42 -2.36
C ASN A 97 16.26 21.57 -2.86
N ILE A 98 16.42 22.74 -2.27
CA ILE A 98 15.72 23.97 -2.64
C ILE A 98 16.78 25.00 -3.04
N ASP A 99 16.82 25.34 -4.31
CA ASP A 99 17.77 26.34 -4.86
C ASP A 99 19.24 26.10 -4.48
N GLY A 100 19.65 24.82 -4.37
CA GLY A 100 21.01 24.41 -4.02
C GLY A 100 21.23 24.03 -2.56
N PHE A 101 20.28 24.31 -1.67
CA PHE A 101 20.39 23.99 -0.24
C PHE A 101 19.64 22.71 0.09
N TRP A 102 20.29 21.81 0.82
CA TRP A 102 19.72 20.56 1.29
C TRP A 102 19.09 20.74 2.67
N ASP A 103 17.84 20.30 2.82
CA ASP A 103 17.15 20.25 4.10
C ASP A 103 16.11 19.12 4.11
N ARG A 104 15.49 18.92 5.28
CA ARG A 104 14.32 18.09 5.43
C ARG A 104 13.12 18.67 4.67
N ASP A 105 12.13 17.84 4.44
CA ASP A 105 10.82 18.28 3.97
C ASP A 105 10.13 19.14 5.05
N PRO A 106 9.79 20.41 4.75
CA PRO A 106 9.09 21.25 5.72
C PRO A 106 7.71 20.71 6.12
N ASN A 107 7.08 19.91 5.26
CA ASN A 107 5.77 19.30 5.49
C ASN A 107 5.84 17.90 6.12
N ASN A 108 7.03 17.48 6.59
CA ASN A 108 7.21 16.22 7.30
C ASN A 108 7.96 16.45 8.62
N ASP A 109 7.26 16.27 9.73
CA ASP A 109 7.85 16.42 11.06
C ASP A 109 8.72 15.22 11.49
N ASN A 110 8.62 14.10 10.78
CA ASN A 110 9.45 12.93 11.06
C ASN A 110 10.79 13.06 10.35
N TYR A 111 11.88 13.23 11.10
CA TYR A 111 13.24 13.27 10.56
C TYR A 111 14.24 12.68 11.55
N ILE A 112 15.40 12.32 11.03
CA ILE A 112 16.61 11.98 11.80
C ILE A 112 17.68 13.00 11.49
N GLU A 113 18.67 13.15 12.38
CA GLU A 113 19.88 13.91 12.12
C GLU A 113 21.05 12.93 11.89
N ASP A 114 21.84 13.18 10.84
CA ASP A 114 23.07 12.46 10.63
C ASP A 114 24.19 12.96 11.56
N LYS A 115 25.34 12.31 11.52
CA LYS A 115 26.49 12.67 12.35
C LYS A 115 27.06 14.08 12.07
N TYR A 116 26.60 14.75 11.04
CA TYR A 116 26.98 16.10 10.66
C TYR A 116 25.88 17.14 10.95
N GLY A 117 24.79 16.71 11.59
CA GLY A 117 23.64 17.56 11.89
C GLY A 117 22.70 17.81 10.69
N VAL A 118 22.89 17.08 9.58
CA VAL A 118 21.99 17.18 8.42
C VAL A 118 20.69 16.45 8.71
N LYS A 119 19.57 17.16 8.55
CA LYS A 119 18.23 16.58 8.75
C LYS A 119 17.79 15.80 7.52
N ILE A 120 17.35 14.58 7.75
CA ILE A 120 16.89 13.64 6.73
C ILE A 120 15.45 13.26 7.10
N SER A 121 14.50 13.58 6.24
CA SER A 121 13.09 13.22 6.44
C SER A 121 12.88 11.72 6.37
N VAL A 122 11.94 11.23 7.19
CA VAL A 122 11.63 9.80 7.30
C VAL A 122 10.16 9.58 7.00
N ILE A 123 9.86 8.62 6.13
CA ILE A 123 8.52 8.06 5.97
C ILE A 123 8.54 6.66 6.57
N GLN A 124 7.71 6.45 7.58
CA GLN A 124 7.36 5.11 8.04
C GLN A 124 6.13 4.65 7.26
N ILE A 125 6.27 3.57 6.52
CA ILE A 125 5.19 3.04 5.70
C ILE A 125 4.33 2.15 6.61
N PRO A 126 3.05 2.48 6.82
CA PRO A 126 2.13 1.64 7.58
C PRO A 126 2.00 0.24 6.97
N ASP A 127 1.72 -0.75 7.79
CA ASP A 127 1.65 -2.15 7.34
C ASP A 127 0.50 -2.38 6.35
N ASP A 128 -0.61 -1.65 6.49
CA ASP A 128 -1.71 -1.66 5.54
C ASP A 128 -1.31 -1.10 4.17
N VAL A 129 -0.40 -0.11 4.12
CA VAL A 129 0.15 0.44 2.87
C VAL A 129 1.13 -0.54 2.22
N LEU A 130 2.03 -1.18 2.99
CA LEU A 130 2.92 -2.23 2.48
C LEU A 130 2.15 -3.38 1.84
N TYR A 131 0.94 -3.60 2.31
CA TYR A 131 0.03 -4.56 1.76
C TYR A 131 -0.45 -4.22 0.34
N PHE A 132 -0.40 -2.98 -0.16
CA PHE A 132 -0.81 -2.59 -1.52
C PHE A 132 0.20 -2.97 -2.64
N GLN A 133 1.14 -3.87 -2.37
CA GLN A 133 1.93 -4.48 -3.45
C GLN A 133 1.00 -5.24 -4.41
N LYS A 134 1.30 -5.12 -5.70
CA LYS A 134 0.57 -5.84 -6.74
C LYS A 134 0.64 -7.35 -6.47
N MET A 135 -0.51 -7.97 -6.26
CA MET A 135 -0.60 -9.40 -5.98
C MET A 135 -1.19 -10.16 -7.17
N PRO A 136 -0.86 -11.42 -7.33
CA PRO A 136 0.16 -12.18 -6.61
C PRO A 136 1.58 -11.82 -7.06
N ILE A 137 2.59 -12.08 -6.21
CA ILE A 137 4.01 -11.92 -6.56
C ILE A 137 4.46 -13.17 -7.31
N ILE A 138 5.04 -13.00 -8.50
CA ILE A 138 5.49 -14.11 -9.35
C ILE A 138 7.01 -14.08 -9.40
N GLU A 139 7.64 -15.19 -9.00
CA GLU A 139 9.09 -15.38 -9.00
C GLU A 139 9.49 -16.55 -9.92
N ASP A 140 10.60 -16.39 -10.64
CA ASP A 140 11.13 -17.44 -11.51
C ASP A 140 11.88 -18.51 -10.72
N ILE A 141 11.40 -19.75 -10.77
CA ILE A 141 12.17 -20.91 -10.31
C ILE A 141 12.99 -21.49 -11.46
N ASN A 142 12.37 -21.66 -12.62
CA ASN A 142 12.98 -22.11 -13.85
C ASN A 142 12.10 -21.75 -15.06
N ASN A 143 12.53 -22.13 -16.27
CA ASN A 143 11.82 -21.80 -17.51
C ASN A 143 10.41 -22.42 -17.64
N ARG A 144 9.99 -23.30 -16.75
CA ARG A 144 8.70 -24.00 -16.82
C ARG A 144 7.82 -23.77 -15.61
N ILE A 145 8.40 -23.43 -14.47
CA ILE A 145 7.68 -23.32 -13.19
C ILE A 145 8.00 -21.99 -12.56
N LYS A 146 6.96 -21.26 -12.18
CA LYS A 146 7.04 -20.03 -11.42
C LYS A 146 6.53 -20.29 -9.99
N LYS A 147 7.20 -19.75 -9.01
CA LYS A 147 6.69 -19.65 -7.65
C LYS A 147 5.80 -18.43 -7.58
N VAL A 148 4.59 -18.59 -7.08
CA VAL A 148 3.62 -17.52 -6.91
C VAL A 148 3.31 -17.38 -5.44
N LYS A 149 3.60 -16.22 -4.88
CA LYS A 149 3.32 -15.89 -3.49
C LYS A 149 2.04 -15.08 -3.41
N PHE A 150 1.09 -15.56 -2.62
CA PHE A 150 -0.15 -14.88 -2.29
C PHE A 150 -0.04 -14.34 -0.88
N LYS A 151 -0.53 -13.10 -0.68
CA LYS A 151 -0.61 -12.46 0.62
C LYS A 151 -2.00 -11.86 0.82
N TYR A 152 -2.50 -11.97 2.04
CA TYR A 152 -3.74 -11.34 2.47
C TYR A 152 -3.57 -10.77 3.86
N TYR A 153 -3.88 -9.49 4.04
CA TYR A 153 -3.78 -8.83 5.33
C TYR A 153 -5.13 -8.87 6.06
N ASN A 154 -5.16 -9.56 7.16
CA ASN A 154 -6.26 -9.50 8.11
C ASN A 154 -5.76 -10.03 9.47
N PRO A 155 -5.36 -9.14 10.39
CA PRO A 155 -4.88 -9.54 11.71
C PRO A 155 -5.96 -10.19 12.57
N GLU A 156 -7.24 -9.91 12.30
CA GLU A 156 -8.38 -10.41 13.09
C GLU A 156 -8.94 -11.74 12.57
N ALA A 157 -8.58 -12.17 11.35
CA ALA A 157 -9.07 -13.43 10.80
C ALA A 157 -8.53 -14.63 11.60
N ASN A 158 -9.38 -15.65 11.76
CA ASN A 158 -9.02 -16.92 12.40
C ASN A 158 -8.46 -17.92 11.39
N GLU A 159 -8.95 -17.88 10.16
CA GLU A 159 -8.58 -18.80 9.09
C GLU A 159 -8.63 -18.09 7.73
N VAL A 160 -7.63 -18.30 6.90
CA VAL A 160 -7.62 -17.86 5.51
C VAL A 160 -7.13 -18.99 4.62
N ASN A 161 -7.92 -19.32 3.60
CA ASN A 161 -7.58 -20.29 2.57
C ASN A 161 -7.54 -19.64 1.20
N LEU A 162 -6.56 -19.99 0.38
CA LEU A 162 -6.51 -19.61 -1.03
C LEU A 162 -7.31 -20.62 -1.86
N ILE A 163 -8.37 -20.16 -2.49
CA ILE A 163 -9.19 -20.97 -3.39
C ILE A 163 -8.80 -20.65 -4.83
N CYS A 164 -8.34 -21.65 -5.55
CA CYS A 164 -7.65 -21.44 -6.82
C CYS A 164 -8.09 -22.47 -7.88
N SER A 165 -8.04 -22.08 -9.14
CA SER A 165 -8.33 -22.99 -10.27
C SER A 165 -7.26 -24.09 -10.47
N LEU A 166 -6.11 -23.98 -9.80
CA LEU A 166 -5.05 -24.99 -9.83
C LEU A 166 -5.51 -26.36 -9.28
N ASP A 167 -6.33 -26.34 -8.24
CA ASP A 167 -6.77 -27.52 -7.48
C ASP A 167 -8.29 -27.73 -7.52
N ASN A 168 -8.92 -27.33 -8.61
CA ASN A 168 -10.37 -27.42 -8.81
C ASN A 168 -11.18 -26.69 -7.72
N TRP A 169 -10.68 -25.55 -7.23
CA TRP A 169 -11.37 -24.72 -6.27
C TRP A 169 -11.60 -25.36 -4.90
N SER A 170 -10.71 -26.27 -4.50
CA SER A 170 -10.79 -26.94 -3.20
C SER A 170 -10.65 -25.95 -2.05
N PRO A 171 -11.60 -25.91 -1.10
CA PRO A 171 -11.52 -25.00 0.05
C PRO A 171 -10.57 -25.51 1.14
N PHE A 172 -10.02 -26.72 1.01
CA PHE A 172 -9.23 -27.40 2.06
C PHE A 172 -7.78 -27.64 1.69
N THR A 173 -7.36 -27.27 0.47
CA THR A 173 -6.03 -27.64 -0.03
C THR A 173 -4.96 -26.60 0.30
N ASN A 174 -5.29 -25.32 0.22
CA ASN A 174 -4.31 -24.24 0.33
C ASN A 174 -4.59 -23.34 1.52
N SER A 175 -4.41 -23.89 2.73
CA SER A 175 -4.48 -23.11 3.97
C SER A 175 -3.28 -22.16 4.06
N MET A 176 -3.51 -20.90 4.35
CA MET A 176 -2.50 -19.87 4.46
C MET A 176 -1.97 -19.79 5.90
N THR A 177 -0.72 -19.36 6.05
CA THR A 177 -0.08 -19.20 7.36
C THR A 177 -0.03 -17.71 7.72
N LYS A 178 -0.45 -17.38 8.94
CA LYS A 178 -0.40 -16.03 9.48
C LYS A 178 0.97 -15.73 10.06
N ASN A 179 1.56 -14.60 9.68
CA ASN A 179 2.80 -14.11 10.30
C ASN A 179 2.52 -13.16 11.48
N GLU A 180 3.56 -12.72 12.17
CA GLU A 180 3.47 -11.83 13.34
C GLU A 180 2.90 -10.43 13.00
N GLU A 181 2.99 -10.03 11.75
CA GLU A 181 2.50 -8.73 11.24
C GLU A 181 1.00 -8.77 10.85
N GLY A 182 0.34 -9.94 10.93
CA GLY A 182 -1.06 -10.12 10.58
C GLY A 182 -1.31 -10.44 9.10
N PHE A 183 -0.26 -10.70 8.32
CA PHE A 183 -0.39 -11.19 6.96
C PHE A 183 -0.56 -12.70 6.91
N TRP A 184 -1.48 -13.14 6.09
CA TRP A 184 -1.65 -14.52 5.69
C TRP A 184 -0.90 -14.74 4.38
N GLU A 185 -0.05 -15.77 4.33
CA GLU A 185 0.84 -16.03 3.19
C GLU A 185 0.78 -17.50 2.79
N ILE A 186 0.90 -17.73 1.47
CA ILE A 186 1.13 -19.06 0.89
C ILE A 186 1.94 -18.92 -0.40
N GLU A 187 2.82 -19.89 -0.64
CA GLU A 187 3.58 -19.99 -1.88
C GLU A 187 3.22 -21.29 -2.60
N LEU A 188 2.84 -21.17 -3.86
CA LEU A 188 2.50 -22.29 -4.71
C LEU A 188 3.28 -22.24 -6.02
N ASN A 189 3.51 -23.40 -6.63
CA ASN A 189 4.19 -23.51 -7.91
C ASN A 189 3.19 -23.64 -9.04
N PHE A 190 3.37 -22.83 -10.09
CA PHE A 190 2.50 -22.80 -11.27
C PHE A 190 3.31 -23.02 -12.53
N SER A 191 2.78 -23.78 -13.46
CA SER A 191 3.27 -23.87 -14.82
C SER A 191 2.67 -22.77 -15.70
N LYS A 192 3.13 -22.66 -16.96
CA LYS A 192 2.53 -21.75 -17.94
C LYS A 192 1.02 -21.95 -18.03
N GLY A 193 0.25 -20.85 -17.92
CA GLY A 193 -1.22 -20.90 -17.96
C GLY A 193 -1.90 -19.68 -17.40
N LYS A 194 -3.22 -19.70 -17.46
CA LYS A 194 -4.11 -18.68 -16.86
C LYS A 194 -4.78 -19.28 -15.64
N TYR A 195 -4.73 -18.57 -14.53
CA TYR A 195 -5.23 -19.04 -13.25
C TYR A 195 -6.16 -18.00 -12.62
N PHE A 196 -7.13 -18.51 -11.86
CA PHE A 196 -8.14 -17.73 -11.18
C PHE A 196 -8.14 -18.08 -9.70
N TYR A 197 -8.44 -17.10 -8.83
CA TYR A 197 -8.44 -17.32 -7.39
C TYR A 197 -9.28 -16.28 -6.63
N TYR A 198 -9.56 -16.61 -5.39
CA TYR A 198 -10.06 -15.71 -4.35
C TYR A 198 -9.59 -16.23 -2.99
N PHE A 199 -9.71 -15.40 -1.96
CA PHE A 199 -9.49 -15.82 -0.57
C PHE A 199 -10.80 -16.27 0.07
N LEU A 200 -10.74 -17.30 0.88
CA LEU A 200 -11.82 -17.72 1.79
C LEU A 200 -11.40 -17.35 3.20
N VAL A 201 -11.96 -16.26 3.73
CA VAL A 201 -11.60 -15.66 5.02
C VAL A 201 -12.74 -15.96 6.00
N ASP A 202 -12.46 -16.73 7.04
CA ASP A 202 -13.48 -17.18 8.00
C ASP A 202 -14.77 -17.66 7.26
N TRP A 203 -14.57 -18.49 6.23
CA TRP A 203 -15.61 -19.06 5.36
C TRP A 203 -16.38 -18.04 4.49
N ARG A 204 -15.88 -16.81 4.36
CA ARG A 204 -16.42 -15.80 3.47
C ARG A 204 -15.50 -15.59 2.28
N LYS A 205 -16.08 -15.57 1.09
CA LYS A 205 -15.34 -15.27 -0.13
C LYS A 205 -14.92 -13.80 -0.15
N VAL A 206 -13.63 -13.57 -0.43
CA VAL A 206 -13.03 -12.25 -0.59
C VAL A 206 -12.18 -12.24 -1.87
N VAL A 207 -12.53 -11.38 -2.81
CA VAL A 207 -11.73 -11.16 -4.02
C VAL A 207 -10.47 -10.37 -3.66
N ASP A 208 -9.35 -10.68 -4.29
CA ASP A 208 -8.11 -9.96 -4.05
C ASP A 208 -8.19 -8.53 -4.62
N MET A 209 -8.43 -7.57 -3.74
CA MET A 209 -8.53 -6.15 -4.11
C MET A 209 -7.21 -5.58 -4.65
N LYS A 210 -6.09 -6.28 -4.43
CA LYS A 210 -4.76 -5.90 -4.88
C LYS A 210 -4.41 -6.36 -6.27
N ASN A 211 -5.12 -7.37 -6.74
CA ASN A 211 -5.00 -7.81 -8.10
C ASN A 211 -5.90 -6.95 -9.00
N PRO A 212 -5.35 -6.15 -9.94
CA PRO A 212 -6.14 -5.33 -10.85
C PRO A 212 -6.90 -6.19 -11.89
N TYR A 213 -6.48 -7.42 -12.11
CA TYR A 213 -7.09 -8.31 -13.10
C TYR A 213 -8.18 -9.15 -12.45
N LYS A 214 -9.42 -8.82 -12.75
CA LYS A 214 -10.60 -9.52 -12.26
C LYS A 214 -11.47 -9.97 -13.43
N VAL A 215 -12.13 -11.09 -13.25
CA VAL A 215 -13.09 -11.64 -14.21
C VAL A 215 -14.32 -12.15 -13.48
N TYR A 216 -15.44 -12.21 -14.19
CA TYR A 216 -16.67 -12.80 -13.67
C TYR A 216 -16.76 -14.26 -14.11
N ASP A 217 -16.79 -15.16 -13.14
CA ASP A 217 -17.07 -16.58 -13.34
C ASP A 217 -18.55 -16.85 -13.08
N PRO A 218 -19.30 -17.55 -13.97
CA PRO A 218 -20.75 -17.75 -13.82
C PRO A 218 -21.17 -18.49 -12.55
N GLU A 219 -20.30 -19.37 -12.02
CA GLU A 219 -20.59 -20.16 -10.82
C GLU A 219 -20.02 -19.52 -9.55
N LYS A 220 -18.89 -18.86 -9.67
CA LYS A 220 -18.13 -18.33 -8.54
C LYS A 220 -18.34 -16.83 -8.35
N GLY A 221 -18.92 -16.10 -9.34
CA GLY A 221 -18.98 -14.65 -9.35
C GLY A 221 -17.62 -14.01 -9.66
N GLU A 222 -17.36 -12.79 -9.18
CA GLU A 222 -16.07 -12.12 -9.42
C GLU A 222 -14.91 -12.88 -8.78
N VAL A 223 -13.82 -13.08 -9.54
CA VAL A 223 -12.58 -13.74 -9.11
C VAL A 223 -11.37 -12.96 -9.63
N SER A 224 -10.25 -13.05 -8.95
CA SER A 224 -8.97 -12.50 -9.39
C SER A 224 -8.29 -13.44 -10.39
N MET A 225 -7.50 -12.87 -11.30
CA MET A 225 -6.83 -13.62 -12.38
C MET A 225 -5.35 -13.24 -12.47
N PHE A 226 -4.48 -14.21 -12.82
CA PHE A 226 -3.11 -13.95 -13.24
C PHE A 226 -2.70 -14.92 -14.35
N ILE A 227 -1.61 -14.58 -15.06
CA ILE A 227 -1.08 -15.35 -16.17
C ILE A 227 0.39 -15.67 -15.90
N ILE A 228 0.78 -16.90 -16.11
CA ILE A 228 2.17 -17.37 -16.18
C ILE A 228 2.52 -17.54 -17.65
N GLU A 229 3.52 -16.82 -18.13
CA GLU A 229 4.03 -16.84 -19.50
C GLU A 229 5.16 -17.85 -19.71
#